data_53c6fe041bf1481007fed7044caf3db2
#
_entry.id   53c6fe041bf1481007fed7044caf3db2
#
_cell.length_a   1.000
_cell.length_b   1.000
_cell.length_c   1.000
_cell.angle_alpha   90.00
_cell.angle_beta   90.00
_cell.angle_gamma   90.00
#
_symmetry.space_group_name_H-M   'P 1'
#
loop_
_entity.id
_entity.type
_entity.pdbx_description
1 polymer ?
#
loop_
_entity_poly.entity_id
_entity_poly.type
_entity_poly.pdbx_seq_one_letter_code
_entity_poly.pdbx_strand_id
1 'polypeptide(L)'
;MTRKKSALPGGTALDLERRLSYRFSILSTRVIRSVASMYGPKYGILPSGWKAMTAIGRYGPVSAKEVSSHTTVEPDKVTRAVDRLAALGFVRREQDPADRRRVALSLSPVGRKVYEDIERLTRQVELTLLEVLSPREREILDRILAKLEGRAGKCIGDRQAVNTAAQTAAGTSRFQRSEGK
;
A
#
# COMPACT_ATOMS: atom_id res chain seq x y z
N MET A 1 29.90 13.52 16.74
CA MET A 1 29.22 14.83 16.91
C MET A 1 27.73 14.60 17.14
N THR A 2 27.33 14.62 18.39
CA THR A 2 25.96 14.29 18.83
C THR A 2 25.10 15.55 18.74
N ARG A 3 24.16 15.60 17.79
CA ARG A 3 23.25 16.72 17.58
C ARG A 3 22.21 16.74 18.72
N LYS A 4 22.41 17.60 19.70
CA LYS A 4 21.47 17.90 20.79
C LYS A 4 20.15 18.41 20.20
N LYS A 5 19.07 17.61 20.30
CA LYS A 5 17.70 18.06 19.96
C LYS A 5 17.29 19.13 20.96
N SER A 6 17.19 20.36 20.51
CA SER A 6 16.59 21.47 21.25
C SER A 6 15.11 21.18 21.42
N ALA A 7 14.67 20.94 22.65
CA ALA A 7 13.26 20.85 23.01
C ALA A 7 12.70 22.27 23.07
N LEU A 8 11.73 22.57 22.21
CA LEU A 8 10.91 23.77 22.32
C LEU A 8 9.95 23.64 23.52
N PRO A 9 9.84 24.62 24.41
CA PRO A 9 8.92 24.57 25.54
C PRO A 9 7.47 24.78 25.08
N GLY A 10 6.58 23.86 25.46
CA GLY A 10 5.14 24.12 25.51
C GLY A 10 4.28 23.62 24.35
N GLY A 11 4.67 22.54 23.63
CA GLY A 11 3.78 21.80 22.75
C GLY A 11 4.05 20.31 22.88
N THR A 12 3.00 19.48 22.95
CA THR A 12 3.15 18.04 22.75
C THR A 12 3.72 17.84 21.35
N ALA A 13 5.04 17.79 21.24
CA ALA A 13 5.70 17.41 20.01
C ALA A 13 5.12 16.07 19.61
N LEU A 14 4.33 16.06 18.52
CA LEU A 14 3.82 14.85 17.92
C LEU A 14 5.04 14.03 17.54
N ASP A 15 5.33 13.00 18.33
CA ASP A 15 6.39 12.05 18.04
C ASP A 15 5.97 11.25 16.79
N LEU A 16 6.19 11.85 15.62
CA LEU A 16 5.80 11.30 14.33
C LEU A 16 6.39 9.91 14.12
N GLU A 17 7.61 9.71 14.60
CA GLU A 17 8.34 8.45 14.47
C GLU A 17 7.67 7.29 15.21
N ARG A 18 6.82 7.59 16.20
CA ARG A 18 6.04 6.58 16.94
C ARG A 18 4.63 6.36 16.36
N ARG A 19 4.16 7.22 15.46
CA ARG A 19 2.84 7.05 14.85
C ARG A 19 2.80 5.87 13.91
N LEU A 20 1.80 5.02 14.07
CA LEU A 20 1.60 3.81 13.28
C LEU A 20 1.55 4.11 11.77
N SER A 21 0.74 5.10 11.36
CA SER A 21 0.60 5.51 9.96
C SER A 21 1.91 5.98 9.35
N TYR A 22 2.71 6.74 10.10
CA TYR A 22 4.02 7.21 9.65
C TYR A 22 5.00 6.04 9.46
N ARG A 23 5.07 5.13 10.43
CA ARG A 23 5.95 3.95 10.38
C ARG A 23 5.60 3.05 9.21
N PHE A 24 4.31 2.78 8.97
CA PHE A 24 3.86 2.02 7.81
C PHE A 24 4.21 2.70 6.50
N SER A 25 4.00 4.01 6.39
CA SER A 25 4.35 4.77 5.19
C SER A 25 5.84 4.71 4.86
N ILE A 26 6.72 4.91 5.87
CA ILE A 26 8.17 4.84 5.68
C ILE A 26 8.60 3.44 5.28
N LEU A 27 8.11 2.41 5.98
CA LEU A 27 8.46 1.02 5.68
C LEU A 27 8.02 0.63 4.26
N SER A 28 6.76 0.87 3.92
CA SER A 28 6.21 0.61 2.58
C SER A 28 6.99 1.36 1.49
N THR A 29 7.33 2.64 1.70
CA THR A 29 8.09 3.43 0.74
C THR A 29 9.49 2.83 0.51
N ARG A 30 10.17 2.38 1.55
CA ARG A 30 11.49 1.75 1.44
C ARG A 30 11.43 0.46 0.63
N VAL A 31 10.47 -0.42 0.93
CA VAL A 31 10.28 -1.68 0.19
C VAL A 31 9.98 -1.39 -1.29
N ILE A 32 9.01 -0.52 -1.58
CA ILE A 32 8.63 -0.16 -2.95
C ILE A 32 9.83 0.41 -3.72
N ARG A 33 10.61 1.30 -3.12
CA ARG A 33 11.80 1.88 -3.78
C ARG A 33 12.88 0.84 -4.03
N SER A 34 13.12 -0.07 -3.08
CA SER A 34 14.09 -1.14 -3.24
C SER A 34 13.75 -2.03 -4.42
N VAL A 35 12.51 -2.51 -4.50
CA VAL A 35 12.05 -3.35 -5.63
C VAL A 35 12.08 -2.55 -6.95
N ALA A 36 11.61 -1.29 -6.93
CA ALA A 36 11.57 -0.44 -8.12
C ALA A 36 12.96 -0.15 -8.71
N SER A 37 13.99 -0.04 -7.87
CA SER A 37 15.38 0.15 -8.34
C SER A 37 15.91 -1.06 -9.11
N MET A 38 15.36 -2.25 -8.87
CA MET A 38 15.76 -3.50 -9.54
C MET A 38 15.05 -3.67 -10.89
N TYR A 39 13.74 -3.42 -10.96
CA TYR A 39 12.97 -3.66 -12.19
C TYR A 39 12.85 -2.43 -13.10
N GLY A 40 12.90 -1.22 -12.52
CA GLY A 40 12.70 0.02 -13.27
C GLY A 40 13.65 0.21 -14.44
N PRO A 41 14.98 0.08 -14.26
CA PRO A 41 15.95 0.15 -15.36
C PRO A 41 15.78 -0.96 -16.39
N LYS A 42 15.38 -2.17 -15.96
CA LYS A 42 15.25 -3.34 -16.85
C LYS A 42 13.99 -3.27 -17.72
N TYR A 43 12.87 -2.84 -17.18
CA TYR A 43 11.56 -2.93 -17.85
C TYR A 43 10.90 -1.58 -18.15
N GLY A 44 11.47 -0.48 -17.70
CA GLY A 44 10.87 0.84 -17.87
C GLY A 44 9.56 1.07 -17.12
N ILE A 45 9.27 0.24 -16.11
CA ILE A 45 8.03 0.28 -15.33
C ILE A 45 8.21 1.18 -14.10
N LEU A 46 7.25 2.06 -13.87
CA LEU A 46 7.17 2.89 -12.65
C LEU A 46 6.42 2.15 -11.53
N PRO A 47 6.55 2.55 -10.26
CA PRO A 47 5.82 1.93 -9.14
C PRO A 47 4.30 1.88 -9.33
N SER A 48 3.68 2.91 -9.93
CA SER A 48 2.25 2.90 -10.27
C SER A 48 1.92 1.87 -11.36
N GLY A 49 2.82 1.69 -12.33
CA GLY A 49 2.70 0.66 -13.35
C GLY A 49 2.80 -0.75 -12.75
N TRP A 50 3.73 -0.97 -11.84
CA TRP A 50 3.83 -2.25 -11.14
C TRP A 50 2.56 -2.56 -10.34
N LYS A 51 2.03 -1.61 -9.57
CA LYS A 51 0.75 -1.78 -8.87
C LYS A 51 -0.39 -2.14 -9.81
N ALA A 52 -0.52 -1.44 -10.95
CA ALA A 52 -1.53 -1.76 -11.95
C ALA A 52 -1.33 -3.17 -12.54
N MET A 53 -0.09 -3.53 -12.86
CA MET A 53 0.27 -4.84 -13.38
C MET A 53 -0.02 -5.96 -12.40
N THR A 54 0.18 -5.74 -11.09
CA THR A 54 -0.17 -6.69 -10.03
C THR A 54 -1.68 -6.95 -9.97
N ALA A 55 -2.51 -5.89 -10.04
CA ALA A 55 -3.95 -6.06 -10.06
C ALA A 55 -4.44 -6.78 -11.32
N ILE A 56 -3.91 -6.41 -12.50
CA ILE A 56 -4.26 -7.07 -13.76
C ILE A 56 -3.80 -8.54 -13.76
N GLY A 57 -2.62 -8.83 -13.24
CA GLY A 57 -2.07 -10.18 -13.18
C GLY A 57 -2.83 -11.12 -12.27
N ARG A 58 -3.38 -10.58 -11.15
CA ARG A 58 -4.11 -11.34 -10.14
C ARG A 58 -5.59 -11.50 -10.45
N TYR A 59 -6.24 -10.46 -10.97
CA TYR A 59 -7.69 -10.39 -11.10
C TYR A 59 -8.16 -10.31 -12.56
N GLY A 60 -7.24 -10.21 -13.53
CA GLY A 60 -7.58 -10.04 -14.93
C GLY A 60 -8.36 -11.21 -15.54
N PRO A 61 -9.25 -10.91 -16.52
CA PRO A 61 -9.45 -9.60 -17.13
C PRO A 61 -10.23 -8.62 -16.23
N VAL A 62 -9.77 -7.35 -16.13
CA VAL A 62 -10.34 -6.30 -15.28
C VAL A 62 -10.39 -4.96 -15.99
N SER A 63 -11.33 -4.09 -15.62
CA SER A 63 -11.39 -2.70 -16.07
C SER A 63 -10.39 -1.80 -15.32
N ALA A 64 -10.07 -0.63 -15.88
CA ALA A 64 -9.23 0.36 -15.22
C ALA A 64 -9.81 0.83 -13.87
N LYS A 65 -11.15 0.88 -13.74
CA LYS A 65 -11.85 1.20 -12.49
C LYS A 65 -11.58 0.14 -11.42
N GLU A 66 -11.63 -1.14 -11.78
CA GLU A 66 -11.32 -2.25 -10.87
C GLU A 66 -9.84 -2.24 -10.48
N VAL A 67 -8.92 -1.95 -11.41
CA VAL A 67 -7.50 -1.75 -11.07
C VAL A 67 -7.33 -0.64 -10.03
N SER A 68 -8.03 0.50 -10.17
CA SER A 68 -7.99 1.58 -9.19
C SER A 68 -8.47 1.11 -7.81
N SER A 69 -9.59 0.39 -7.74
CA SER A 69 -10.14 -0.11 -6.47
C SER A 69 -9.24 -1.14 -5.78
N HIS A 70 -8.56 -2.00 -6.54
CA HIS A 70 -7.65 -3.01 -5.99
C HIS A 70 -6.28 -2.45 -5.54
N THR A 71 -5.86 -1.30 -6.09
CA THR A 71 -4.49 -0.79 -5.87
C THR A 71 -4.42 0.45 -5.01
N THR A 72 -5.54 1.05 -4.64
CA THR A 72 -5.60 2.37 -3.99
C THR A 72 -4.88 3.48 -4.78
N VAL A 73 -4.70 3.28 -6.08
CA VAL A 73 -4.13 4.26 -7.01
C VAL A 73 -5.28 5.06 -7.63
N GLU A 74 -5.12 6.36 -7.69
CA GLU A 74 -6.10 7.27 -8.28
C GLU A 74 -6.38 6.91 -9.75
N PRO A 75 -7.64 7.02 -10.23
CA PRO A 75 -8.04 6.61 -11.58
C PRO A 75 -7.17 7.19 -12.70
N ASP A 76 -6.82 8.47 -12.62
CA ASP A 76 -5.98 9.14 -13.63
C ASP A 76 -4.57 8.57 -13.69
N LYS A 77 -4.02 8.21 -12.52
CA LYS A 77 -2.70 7.56 -12.45
C LYS A 77 -2.75 6.13 -12.97
N VAL A 78 -3.88 5.42 -12.73
CA VAL A 78 -4.11 4.09 -13.31
C VAL A 78 -4.16 4.15 -14.82
N THR A 79 -4.93 5.10 -15.39
CA THR A 79 -5.03 5.28 -16.85
C THR A 79 -3.66 5.47 -17.47
N ARG A 80 -2.85 6.41 -16.98
CA ARG A 80 -1.49 6.65 -17.47
C ARG A 80 -0.57 5.43 -17.32
N ALA A 81 -0.70 4.71 -16.20
CA ALA A 81 0.08 3.49 -15.96
C ALA A 81 -0.27 2.39 -16.96
N VAL A 82 -1.57 2.18 -17.22
CA VAL A 82 -2.08 1.20 -18.19
C VAL A 82 -1.69 1.59 -19.62
N ASP A 83 -1.76 2.89 -19.98
CA ASP A 83 -1.31 3.38 -21.29
C ASP A 83 0.17 3.03 -21.53
N ARG A 84 1.00 3.31 -20.53
CA ARG A 84 2.43 2.99 -20.60
C ARG A 84 2.68 1.48 -20.68
N LEU A 85 1.99 0.67 -19.89
CA LEU A 85 2.12 -0.80 -19.94
C LEU A 85 1.67 -1.38 -21.28
N ALA A 86 0.63 -0.82 -21.87
CA ALA A 86 0.16 -1.20 -23.20
C ALA A 86 1.18 -0.81 -24.29
N ALA A 87 1.75 0.40 -24.21
CA ALA A 87 2.81 0.85 -25.11
C ALA A 87 4.09 -0.01 -25.01
N LEU A 88 4.39 -0.55 -23.83
CA LEU A 88 5.48 -1.51 -23.60
C LEU A 88 5.13 -2.94 -24.04
N GLY A 89 3.88 -3.18 -24.49
CA GLY A 89 3.41 -4.50 -24.90
C GLY A 89 3.14 -5.47 -23.74
N PHE A 90 3.08 -5.01 -22.49
CA PHE A 90 2.86 -5.85 -21.31
C PHE A 90 1.38 -6.07 -20.98
N VAL A 91 0.51 -5.15 -21.37
CA VAL A 91 -0.94 -5.21 -21.17
C VAL A 91 -1.66 -5.18 -22.50
N ARG A 92 -2.68 -6.00 -22.64
CA ARG A 92 -3.64 -5.99 -23.74
C ARG A 92 -4.92 -5.33 -23.29
N ARG A 93 -5.56 -4.64 -24.25
CA ARG A 93 -6.87 -4.03 -24.11
C ARG A 93 -7.82 -4.71 -25.08
N GLU A 94 -8.82 -5.36 -24.57
CA GLU A 94 -9.82 -6.06 -25.36
C GLU A 94 -11.20 -5.54 -24.99
N GLN A 95 -12.16 -5.55 -25.92
CA GLN A 95 -13.54 -5.26 -25.57
C GLN A 95 -14.06 -6.38 -24.69
N ASP A 96 -14.77 -6.03 -23.59
CA ASP A 96 -15.41 -7.00 -22.73
C ASP A 96 -16.47 -7.77 -23.56
N PRO A 97 -16.39 -9.10 -23.64
CA PRO A 97 -17.37 -9.89 -24.38
C PRO A 97 -18.82 -9.71 -23.89
N ALA A 98 -19.01 -9.41 -22.61
CA ALA A 98 -20.32 -9.23 -21.98
C ALA A 98 -20.85 -7.79 -22.14
N ASP A 99 -19.94 -6.78 -22.23
CA ASP A 99 -20.31 -5.37 -22.43
C ASP A 99 -19.28 -4.67 -23.30
N ARG A 100 -19.58 -4.51 -24.59
CA ARG A 100 -18.69 -3.87 -25.58
C ARG A 100 -18.34 -2.40 -25.26
N ARG A 101 -19.00 -1.77 -24.29
CA ARG A 101 -18.67 -0.42 -23.81
C ARG A 101 -17.53 -0.46 -22.79
N ARG A 102 -17.19 -1.62 -22.27
CA ARG A 102 -16.13 -1.80 -21.30
C ARG A 102 -14.88 -2.33 -21.97
N VAL A 103 -13.72 -1.82 -21.53
CA VAL A 103 -12.41 -2.32 -21.92
C VAL A 103 -11.88 -3.20 -20.80
N ALA A 104 -11.61 -4.44 -21.13
CA ALA A 104 -10.97 -5.41 -20.26
C ALA A 104 -9.45 -5.36 -20.46
N LEU A 105 -8.72 -5.38 -19.37
CA LEU A 105 -7.26 -5.37 -19.31
C LEU A 105 -6.76 -6.75 -18.90
N SER A 106 -5.83 -7.30 -19.67
CA SER A 106 -5.15 -8.56 -19.38
C SER A 106 -3.64 -8.44 -19.61
N LEU A 107 -2.85 -9.29 -18.95
CA LEU A 107 -1.43 -9.37 -19.25
C LEU A 107 -1.23 -10.06 -20.61
N SER A 108 -0.35 -9.49 -21.43
CA SER A 108 0.16 -10.19 -22.60
C SER A 108 1.07 -11.37 -22.18
N PRO A 109 1.41 -12.31 -23.08
CA PRO A 109 2.40 -13.36 -22.78
C PRO A 109 3.76 -12.81 -22.32
N VAL A 110 4.20 -11.68 -22.91
CA VAL A 110 5.43 -10.99 -22.49
C VAL A 110 5.21 -10.32 -21.13
N GLY A 111 4.07 -9.66 -20.95
CA GLY A 111 3.71 -9.04 -19.66
C GLY A 111 3.62 -10.05 -18.52
N ARG A 112 3.16 -11.27 -18.78
CA ARG A 112 3.12 -12.35 -17.78
C ARG A 112 4.53 -12.72 -17.31
N LYS A 113 5.47 -12.87 -18.22
CA LYS A 113 6.87 -13.16 -17.86
C LYS A 113 7.50 -12.03 -17.04
N VAL A 114 7.26 -10.78 -17.44
CA VAL A 114 7.74 -9.60 -16.68
C VAL A 114 7.10 -9.53 -15.29
N TYR A 115 5.81 -9.81 -15.19
CA TYR A 115 5.10 -9.87 -13.92
C TYR A 115 5.73 -10.91 -12.97
N GLU A 116 5.96 -12.12 -13.46
CA GLU A 116 6.58 -13.21 -12.69
C GLU A 116 8.01 -12.88 -12.24
N ASP A 117 8.78 -12.21 -13.10
CA ASP A 117 10.12 -11.74 -12.77
C ASP A 117 10.10 -10.73 -11.62
N ILE A 118 9.23 -9.70 -11.71
CA ILE A 118 9.14 -8.66 -10.66
C ILE A 118 8.56 -9.25 -9.37
N GLU A 119 7.62 -10.18 -9.47
CA GLU A 119 7.05 -10.88 -8.31
C GLU A 119 8.14 -11.64 -7.53
N ARG A 120 9.06 -12.31 -8.24
CA ARG A 120 10.22 -12.96 -7.60
C ARG A 120 11.12 -11.97 -6.87
N LEU A 121 11.40 -10.81 -7.50
CA LEU A 121 12.20 -9.74 -6.88
C LEU A 121 11.49 -9.18 -5.63
N THR A 122 10.18 -8.95 -5.71
CA THR A 122 9.37 -8.47 -4.59
C THR A 122 9.45 -9.44 -3.42
N ARG A 123 9.22 -10.72 -3.68
CA ARG A 123 9.31 -11.78 -2.67
C ARG A 123 10.70 -11.86 -2.04
N GLN A 124 11.75 -11.70 -2.82
CA GLN A 124 13.12 -11.72 -2.30
C GLN A 124 13.37 -10.55 -1.33
N VAL A 125 12.95 -9.33 -1.69
CA VAL A 125 13.07 -8.16 -0.83
C VAL A 125 12.25 -8.33 0.46
N GLU A 126 11.04 -8.89 0.35
CA GLU A 126 10.18 -9.16 1.51
C GLU A 126 10.81 -10.21 2.44
N LEU A 127 11.35 -11.30 1.89
CA LEU A 127 12.04 -12.32 2.69
C LEU A 127 13.24 -11.72 3.44
N THR A 128 14.07 -10.93 2.75
CA THR A 128 15.21 -10.23 3.39
C THR A 128 14.74 -9.28 4.49
N LEU A 129 13.64 -8.56 4.27
CA LEU A 129 13.06 -7.70 5.32
C LEU A 129 12.61 -8.51 6.54
N LEU A 130 12.06 -9.69 6.33
CA LEU A 130 11.51 -10.54 7.38
C LEU A 130 12.56 -11.42 8.07
N GLU A 131 13.83 -11.45 7.60
CA GLU A 131 14.91 -12.25 8.20
C GLU A 131 15.20 -11.89 9.66
N VAL A 132 14.94 -10.64 10.04
CA VAL A 132 15.12 -10.16 11.43
C VAL A 132 14.06 -10.71 12.39
N LEU A 133 13.02 -11.38 11.87
CA LEU A 133 11.92 -11.95 12.65
C LEU A 133 12.03 -13.46 12.73
N SER A 134 11.85 -14.01 13.93
CA SER A 134 11.65 -15.45 14.12
C SER A 134 10.36 -15.92 13.43
N PRO A 135 10.22 -17.24 13.17
CA PRO A 135 8.98 -17.79 12.59
C PRO A 135 7.72 -17.40 13.37
N ARG A 136 7.78 -17.44 14.70
CA ARG A 136 6.66 -17.07 15.57
C ARG A 136 6.29 -15.57 15.46
N GLU A 137 7.29 -14.70 15.34
CA GLU A 137 7.05 -13.26 15.16
C GLU A 137 6.42 -12.95 13.79
N ARG A 138 6.78 -13.69 12.74
CA ARG A 138 6.14 -13.58 11.41
C ARG A 138 4.65 -13.95 11.47
N GLU A 139 4.32 -15.07 12.11
CA GLU A 139 2.92 -15.49 12.31
C GLU A 139 2.13 -14.46 13.14
N ILE A 140 2.76 -13.87 14.17
CA ILE A 140 2.14 -12.81 14.97
C ILE A 140 1.91 -11.56 14.10
N LEU A 141 2.89 -11.16 13.30
CA LEU A 141 2.80 -10.02 12.40
C LEU A 141 1.64 -10.18 11.41
N ASP A 142 1.55 -11.32 10.72
CA ASP A 142 0.47 -11.61 9.77
C ASP A 142 -0.91 -11.51 10.43
N ARG A 143 -1.05 -12.09 11.61
CA ARG A 143 -2.30 -12.03 12.38
C ARG A 143 -2.65 -10.61 12.82
N ILE A 144 -1.66 -9.81 13.20
CA ILE A 144 -1.87 -8.39 13.59
C ILE A 144 -2.27 -7.58 12.36
N LEU A 145 -1.58 -7.73 11.23
CA LEU A 145 -1.90 -7.04 9.98
C LEU A 145 -3.32 -7.35 9.53
N ALA A 146 -3.71 -8.63 9.50
CA ALA A 146 -5.07 -9.04 9.12
C ALA A 146 -6.16 -8.39 10.01
N LYS A 147 -5.91 -8.29 11.33
CA LYS A 147 -6.83 -7.60 12.25
C LYS A 147 -6.93 -6.10 11.97
N LEU A 148 -5.79 -5.44 11.69
CA LEU A 148 -5.75 -4.01 11.39
C LEU A 148 -6.44 -3.71 10.05
N GLU A 149 -6.20 -4.51 9.02
CA GLU A 149 -6.82 -4.40 7.69
C GLU A 149 -8.35 -4.56 7.79
N GLY A 150 -8.82 -5.60 8.49
CA GLY A 150 -10.24 -5.82 8.72
C GLY A 150 -10.91 -4.68 9.50
N ARG A 151 -10.20 -4.06 10.43
CA ARG A 151 -10.71 -2.89 11.17
C ARG A 151 -10.68 -1.63 10.32
N ALA A 152 -9.62 -1.39 9.57
CA ALA A 152 -9.49 -0.24 8.70
C ALA A 152 -10.61 -0.20 7.65
N GLY A 153 -10.92 -1.33 7.01
CA GLY A 153 -12.01 -1.42 6.04
C GLY A 153 -13.40 -1.10 6.61
N LYS A 154 -13.62 -1.41 7.90
CA LYS A 154 -14.93 -1.17 8.56
C LYS A 154 -15.08 0.21 9.17
N CYS A 155 -14.03 0.82 9.65
CA CYS A 155 -14.10 2.00 10.54
C CYS A 155 -13.52 3.27 9.96
N ILE A 156 -12.56 3.20 9.03
CA ILE A 156 -11.92 4.41 8.49
C ILE A 156 -12.77 5.03 7.37
N GLY A 157 -13.62 4.23 6.71
CA GLY A 157 -14.60 4.72 5.75
C GLY A 157 -15.81 5.42 6.39
N ASP A 158 -16.08 5.17 7.66
CA ASP A 158 -17.18 5.76 8.41
C ASP A 158 -16.67 6.92 9.27
N ARG A 159 -16.92 8.16 8.81
CA ARG A 159 -16.57 9.40 9.53
C ARG A 159 -17.20 9.45 10.93
N GLN A 160 -18.38 8.86 11.14
CA GLN A 160 -19.06 8.83 12.44
C GLN A 160 -18.29 7.94 13.41
N ALA A 161 -17.83 6.76 13.01
CA ALA A 161 -17.05 5.86 13.86
C ALA A 161 -15.71 6.49 14.29
N VAL A 162 -15.05 7.24 13.42
CA VAL A 162 -13.81 7.96 13.75
C VAL A 162 -14.06 9.06 14.77
N ASN A 163 -15.14 9.83 14.62
CA ASN A 163 -15.50 10.91 15.57
C ASN A 163 -15.88 10.35 16.94
N THR A 164 -16.63 9.26 17.01
CA THR A 164 -17.00 8.60 18.26
C THR A 164 -15.76 8.08 19.01
N ALA A 165 -14.82 7.44 18.30
CA ALA A 165 -13.57 6.98 18.88
C ALA A 165 -12.71 8.13 19.43
N ALA A 166 -12.67 9.27 18.73
CA ALA A 166 -11.96 10.46 19.17
C ALA A 166 -12.60 11.08 20.45
N GLN A 167 -13.92 11.11 20.53
CA GLN A 167 -14.65 11.60 21.70
C GLN A 167 -14.47 10.71 22.93
N THR A 168 -14.49 9.38 22.74
CA THR A 168 -14.24 8.41 23.83
C THR A 168 -12.82 8.56 24.37
N ALA A 169 -11.81 8.70 23.51
CA ALA A 169 -10.43 8.92 23.92
C ALA A 169 -10.23 10.24 24.66
N ALA A 170 -10.93 11.32 24.27
CA ALA A 170 -10.89 12.61 24.93
C ALA A 170 -11.63 12.58 26.30
N GLY A 171 -12.71 11.79 26.43
CA GLY A 171 -13.45 11.59 27.69
C GLY A 171 -12.63 10.87 28.75
N THR A 172 -11.90 9.82 28.36
CA THR A 172 -11.07 9.04 29.29
C THR A 172 -9.88 9.85 29.84
N SER A 173 -9.34 10.78 29.05
CA SER A 173 -8.26 11.67 29.49
C SER A 173 -8.70 12.74 30.51
N ARG A 174 -9.99 13.10 30.51
CA ARG A 174 -10.56 14.05 31.51
C ARG A 174 -10.78 13.40 32.87
N PHE A 175 -11.16 12.13 32.91
CA PHE A 175 -11.45 11.41 34.15
C PHE A 175 -10.19 11.14 34.99
N GLN A 176 -9.05 10.87 34.31
CA GLN A 176 -7.76 10.61 34.99
C GLN A 176 -7.11 11.88 35.60
N ARG A 177 -7.58 13.09 35.27
CA ARG A 177 -7.07 14.34 35.88
C ARG A 177 -7.86 14.81 37.12
N SER A 178 -8.99 14.19 37.40
CA SER A 178 -9.82 14.58 38.59
C SER A 178 -9.56 13.75 39.83
N GLU A 179 -8.80 12.66 39.76
CA GLU A 179 -8.46 11.81 40.93
C GLU A 179 -7.07 12.08 41.52
N GLY A 180 -6.39 13.14 41.08
CA GLY A 180 -5.05 13.53 41.54
C GLY A 180 -5.01 14.87 42.29
N LYS A 181 -6.02 15.15 43.15
CA LYS A 181 -5.96 16.29 44.09
C LYS A 181 -6.27 15.82 45.49
#